data_437901ba598fc0063e5b0f31613314bf
#
_entry.id   437901ba598fc0063e5b0f31613314bf
#
_cell.length_a   1.000
_cell.length_b   1.000
_cell.length_c   1.000
_cell.angle_alpha   90.00
_cell.angle_beta   90.00
_cell.angle_gamma   90.00
#
_symmetry.space_group_name_H-M   'P 1'
#
loop_
_entity.id
_entity.type
_entity.pdbx_description
1 polymer ?
#
loop_
_entity_poly.entity_id
_entity_poly.type
_entity_poly.pdbx_seq_one_letter_code
_entity_poly.pdbx_strand_id
1 'polypeptide(L)'
;VNKFIAYLAKQFACKEALSKAFGTGIRKPILFKELEILRDEKGKPYFNPLGDVKKTIINLGITKTHVSLADESEHAIAFAILEI
;
A
#
# COMPACT_ATOMS: atom_id res chain seq x y z
N VAL A 1 -9.37 -20.69 3.54
CA VAL A 1 -9.26 -19.38 4.17
C VAL A 1 -10.48 -18.56 3.80
N ASN A 2 -11.15 -17.95 4.77
CA ASN A 2 -12.32 -17.16 4.45
C ASN A 2 -11.93 -15.84 3.76
N LYS A 3 -12.90 -15.23 3.09
CA LYS A 3 -12.66 -14.03 2.29
C LYS A 3 -12.16 -12.84 3.12
N PHE A 4 -12.62 -12.75 4.38
CA PHE A 4 -12.23 -11.65 5.24
C PHE A 4 -10.74 -11.73 5.61
N ILE A 5 -10.27 -12.92 5.97
CA ILE A 5 -8.86 -13.13 6.30
C ILE A 5 -7.98 -12.88 5.08
N ALA A 6 -8.40 -13.33 3.90
CA ALA A 6 -7.67 -13.08 2.66
C ALA A 6 -7.60 -11.59 2.35
N TYR A 7 -8.69 -10.86 2.58
CA TYR A 7 -8.73 -9.42 2.41
C TYR A 7 -7.72 -8.71 3.33
N LEU A 8 -7.72 -9.09 4.63
CA LEU A 8 -6.79 -8.49 5.59
C LEU A 8 -5.34 -8.78 5.23
N ALA A 9 -5.05 -10.00 4.80
CA ALA A 9 -3.69 -10.38 4.39
C ALA A 9 -3.22 -9.54 3.20
N LYS A 10 -4.06 -9.30 2.21
CA LYS A 10 -3.73 -8.47 1.06
C LYS A 10 -3.52 -7.02 1.45
N GLN A 11 -4.37 -6.49 2.32
CA GLN A 11 -4.22 -5.12 2.82
C GLN A 11 -2.89 -4.96 3.55
N PHE A 12 -2.57 -5.90 4.44
CA PHE A 12 -1.32 -5.86 5.21
C PHE A 12 -0.10 -5.95 4.29
N ALA A 13 -0.09 -6.89 3.36
CA ALA A 13 1.02 -7.07 2.43
C ALA A 13 1.25 -5.80 1.60
N CYS A 14 0.18 -5.16 1.12
CA CYS A 14 0.28 -3.95 0.33
C CYS A 14 0.85 -2.78 1.14
N LYS A 15 0.38 -2.61 2.37
CA LYS A 15 0.88 -1.55 3.25
C LYS A 15 2.34 -1.75 3.61
N GLU A 16 2.76 -2.99 3.84
CA GLU A 16 4.17 -3.29 4.07
C GLU A 16 5.02 -2.99 2.84
N ALA A 17 4.56 -3.39 1.65
CA ALA A 17 5.29 -3.10 0.42
C ALA A 17 5.48 -1.60 0.23
N LEU A 18 4.43 -0.81 0.48
CA LEU A 18 4.51 0.65 0.41
C LEU A 18 5.49 1.21 1.43
N SER A 19 5.45 0.74 2.67
CA SER A 19 6.35 1.22 3.71
C SER A 19 7.82 0.97 3.34
N LYS A 20 8.10 -0.17 2.73
CA LYS A 20 9.44 -0.48 2.25
C LYS A 20 9.85 0.39 1.07
N ALA A 21 8.90 0.70 0.18
CA ALA A 21 9.18 1.59 -0.95
C ALA A 21 9.54 3.01 -0.48
N PHE A 22 8.96 3.45 0.65
CA PHE A 22 9.37 4.71 1.29
C PHE A 22 10.74 4.61 1.95
N GLY A 23 11.22 3.40 2.19
CA GLY A 23 12.52 3.18 2.83
C GLY A 23 12.50 3.23 4.36
N THR A 24 11.33 3.40 4.96
CA THR A 24 11.23 3.59 6.41
C THR A 24 10.74 2.37 7.17
N GLY A 25 10.01 1.48 6.49
CA GLY A 25 9.19 0.52 7.20
C GLY A 25 8.01 1.25 7.85
N ILE A 26 7.21 0.54 8.63
CA ILE A 26 6.02 1.13 9.27
C ILE A 26 6.46 1.83 10.56
N ARG A 27 6.81 3.10 10.42
CA ARG A 27 7.18 4.02 11.52
C ARG A 27 6.93 5.43 11.04
N LYS A 28 6.83 6.38 11.97
CA LYS A 28 6.61 7.79 11.62
C LYS A 28 7.64 8.26 10.58
N PRO A 29 7.25 9.03 9.58
CA PRO A 29 5.90 9.54 9.32
C PRO A 29 4.99 8.57 8.57
N ILE A 30 5.44 7.34 8.31
CA ILE A 30 4.69 6.35 7.53
C ILE A 30 3.96 5.41 8.49
N LEU A 31 2.73 5.78 8.83
CA LEU A 31 1.89 4.99 9.74
C LEU A 31 0.90 4.14 8.97
N PHE A 32 0.67 2.95 9.47
CA PHE A 32 -0.17 1.92 8.84
C PHE A 32 -1.55 2.44 8.45
N LYS A 33 -2.20 3.18 9.33
CA LYS A 33 -3.56 3.69 9.12
C LYS A 33 -3.65 4.74 8.02
N GLU A 34 -2.52 5.33 7.62
CA GLU A 34 -2.47 6.37 6.60
C GLU A 34 -2.03 5.84 5.24
N LEU A 35 -1.77 4.54 5.16
CA LEU A 35 -1.43 3.84 3.92
C LEU A 35 -2.71 3.19 3.37
N GLU A 36 -3.68 3.99 2.96
CA GLU A 36 -4.97 3.47 2.53
C GLU A 36 -4.90 2.87 1.13
N ILE A 37 -5.43 1.66 0.99
CA ILE A 37 -5.53 0.98 -0.30
C ILE A 37 -7.01 0.85 -0.65
N LEU A 38 -7.38 1.43 -1.76
CA LEU A 38 -8.76 1.38 -2.27
C LEU A 38 -8.79 0.60 -3.58
N ARG A 39 -9.98 0.33 -4.06
CA ARG A 39 -10.17 -0.33 -5.35
C ARG A 39 -11.01 0.57 -6.25
N ASP A 40 -10.64 0.62 -7.54
CA ASP A 40 -11.43 1.36 -8.52
C ASP A 40 -12.64 0.54 -8.98
N GLU A 41 -13.40 1.07 -9.93
CA GLU A 41 -14.60 0.41 -10.45
C GLU A 41 -14.33 -0.97 -11.05
N LYS A 42 -13.12 -1.20 -11.54
CA LYS A 42 -12.72 -2.47 -12.15
C LYS A 42 -12.07 -3.41 -11.14
N GLY A 43 -12.01 -3.01 -9.86
CA GLY A 43 -11.39 -3.81 -8.82
C GLY A 43 -9.87 -3.68 -8.74
N LYS A 44 -9.28 -2.76 -9.51
CA LYS A 44 -7.83 -2.54 -9.48
C LYS A 44 -7.45 -1.79 -8.20
N PRO A 45 -6.45 -2.28 -7.44
CA PRO A 45 -6.01 -1.57 -6.24
C PRO A 45 -5.26 -0.28 -6.58
N TYR A 46 -5.44 0.73 -5.76
CA TYR A 46 -4.65 1.95 -5.84
C TYR A 46 -4.40 2.50 -4.45
N PHE A 47 -3.31 3.25 -4.33
CA PHE A 47 -2.89 3.85 -3.08
C PHE A 47 -3.49 5.24 -2.93
N ASN A 48 -4.17 5.46 -1.81
CA ASN A 48 -4.76 6.75 -1.46
C ASN A 48 -4.13 7.24 -0.17
N PRO A 49 -3.00 7.95 -0.22
CA PRO A 49 -2.28 8.38 0.99
C PRO A 49 -3.10 9.36 1.81
N LEU A 50 -2.98 9.24 3.13
CA LEU A 50 -3.69 10.10 4.08
C LEU A 50 -2.67 10.78 5.01
N GLY A 51 -3.08 11.88 5.63
CA GLY A 51 -2.33 12.53 6.70
C GLY A 51 -0.86 12.79 6.40
N ASP A 52 0.00 12.36 7.30
CA ASP A 52 1.45 12.59 7.19
C ASP A 52 2.09 11.80 6.04
N VAL A 53 1.50 10.67 5.66
CA VAL A 53 1.96 9.93 4.48
C VAL A 53 1.77 10.79 3.23
N LYS A 54 0.63 11.45 3.11
CA LYS A 54 0.37 12.36 1.98
C LYS A 54 1.37 13.50 1.94
N LYS A 55 1.67 14.09 3.09
CA LYS A 55 2.68 15.15 3.18
C LYS A 55 4.06 14.66 2.78
N THR A 56 4.41 13.45 3.19
CA THR A 56 5.70 12.84 2.85
C THR A 56 5.82 12.64 1.34
N ILE A 57 4.75 12.19 0.68
CA ILE A 57 4.73 12.05 -0.78
C ILE A 57 5.03 13.36 -1.46
N ILE A 58 4.39 14.43 -1.03
CA ILE A 58 4.60 15.76 -1.60
C ILE A 58 6.05 16.20 -1.36
N ASN A 59 6.54 16.04 -0.14
CA ASN A 59 7.89 16.48 0.23
C ASN A 59 9.00 15.73 -0.52
N LEU A 60 8.78 14.46 -0.82
CA LEU A 60 9.75 13.65 -1.56
C LEU A 60 9.66 13.85 -3.09
N GLY A 61 8.65 14.57 -3.56
CA GLY A 61 8.46 14.80 -4.99
C GLY A 61 7.93 13.58 -5.72
N ILE A 62 7.26 12.67 -5.02
CA ILE A 62 6.66 11.49 -5.65
C ILE A 62 5.44 11.92 -6.45
N THR A 63 5.43 11.60 -7.74
CA THR A 63 4.36 12.01 -8.66
C THR A 63 3.43 10.87 -9.03
N LYS A 64 3.89 9.63 -8.97
CA LYS A 64 3.10 8.46 -9.31
C LYS A 64 3.33 7.35 -8.31
N THR A 65 2.26 6.61 -8.01
CA THR A 65 2.32 5.45 -7.14
C THR A 65 1.64 4.28 -7.84
N HIS A 66 2.21 3.09 -7.69
CA HIS A 66 1.66 1.87 -8.27
C HIS A 66 1.64 0.79 -7.21
N VAL A 67 0.53 0.06 -7.13
CA VAL A 67 0.42 -1.10 -6.25
C VAL A 67 -0.18 -2.25 -7.03
N SER A 68 0.28 -3.45 -6.73
CA SER A 68 -0.20 -4.67 -7.35
C SER A 68 -0.34 -5.74 -6.28
N LEU A 69 -1.38 -6.53 -6.39
CA LEU A 69 -1.71 -7.58 -5.43
C LEU A 69 -1.93 -8.90 -6.16
N ALA A 70 -1.44 -9.99 -5.59
CA ALA A 70 -1.65 -11.33 -6.11
C ALA A 70 -1.90 -12.30 -4.97
N ASP A 71 -2.75 -13.29 -5.20
CA ASP A 71 -2.99 -14.38 -4.27
C ASP A 71 -2.31 -15.64 -4.77
N GLU A 72 -1.61 -16.32 -3.87
CA GLU A 72 -0.99 -17.61 -4.13
C GLU A 72 -1.40 -18.54 -3.01
N SER A 73 -2.31 -19.48 -3.29
CA SER A 73 -2.84 -20.43 -2.32
C SER A 73 -2.97 -19.91 -0.89
N GLU A 74 -1.91 -19.93 -0.10
CA GLU A 74 -1.92 -19.46 1.30
C GLU A 74 -1.19 -18.15 1.52
N HIS A 75 -0.75 -17.48 0.44
CA HIS A 75 0.04 -16.27 0.54
C HIS A 75 -0.58 -15.12 -0.20
N ALA A 76 -0.37 -13.91 0.32
CA ALA A 76 -0.68 -12.68 -0.40
C ALA A 76 0.65 -12.01 -0.75
N ILE A 77 0.79 -11.62 -2.02
CA ILE A 77 2.01 -10.96 -2.51
C ILE A 77 1.63 -9.57 -2.99
N ALA A 78 2.42 -8.58 -2.61
CA ALA A 78 2.18 -7.20 -3.03
C ALA A 78 3.47 -6.56 -3.53
N PHE A 79 3.32 -5.70 -4.54
CA PHE A 79 4.40 -4.86 -5.04
C PHE A 79 3.96 -3.42 -4.98
N ALA A 80 4.90 -2.53 -4.67
CA ALA A 80 4.65 -1.10 -4.64
C ALA A 80 5.81 -0.37 -5.30
N ILE A 81 5.48 0.62 -6.13
CA ILE A 81 6.47 1.46 -6.81
C ILE A 81 6.09 2.90 -6.58
N LEU A 82 7.06 3.70 -6.15
CA LEU A 82 6.91 5.13 -5.98
C LEU A 82 7.84 5.82 -6.97
N GLU A 83 7.28 6.68 -7.83
CA GLU A 83 8.06 7.37 -8.86
C GLU A 83 8.14 8.87 -8.60
N ILE A 84 9.31 9.40 -8.81
CA ILE A 84 9.57 10.86 -8.72
C ILE A 84 9.42 11.51 -10.12
#